data_576c5fad5b768dabec300181bec77195
#
_entry.id   576c5fad5b768dabec300181bec77195
#
_cell.length_a   1.000
_cell.length_b   1.000
_cell.length_c   1.000
_cell.angle_alpha   90.00
_cell.angle_beta   90.00
_cell.angle_gamma   90.00
#
_symmetry.space_group_name_H-M   'P 1'
#
loop_
_entity.id
_entity.type
_entity.pdbx_description
1 polymer ?
#
loop_
_entity_poly.entity_id
_entity_poly.type
_entity_poly.pdbx_seq_one_letter_code
_entity_poly.pdbx_strand_id
1 'polypeptide(L)'
;MRFLGYTLGDESVPVPPPTPELMAEMGTMLEEATKSGVLVATGGLAPTAMGAKIILKDGEFTVIDGPFTEAKELIGGWALMECRDLAEAVEWAKRFVSVLGEGEVRVRPAEAVWIDGEYGPE
;
A
#
# COMPACT_ATOMS: atom_id res chain seq x y z
N MET A 1 2.87 6.36 -16.50
CA MET A 1 3.77 6.35 -15.31
C MET A 1 3.18 5.50 -14.20
N ARG A 2 4.03 4.81 -13.50
CA ARG A 2 3.61 3.99 -12.36
C ARG A 2 3.81 4.71 -11.05
N PHE A 3 2.84 4.55 -10.16
CA PHE A 3 2.88 5.14 -8.82
C PHE A 3 2.52 4.09 -7.78
N LEU A 4 3.16 4.16 -6.63
CA LEU A 4 2.78 3.33 -5.50
C LEU A 4 2.09 4.21 -4.46
N GLY A 5 0.85 3.87 -4.14
CA GLY A 5 0.11 4.49 -3.04
C GLY A 5 0.09 3.53 -1.87
N TYR A 6 0.24 4.04 -0.66
CA TYR A 6 0.24 3.18 0.53
C TYR A 6 -0.30 3.93 1.73
N THR A 7 -1.03 3.18 2.57
CA THR A 7 -1.56 3.73 3.82
C THR A 7 -0.51 3.61 4.91
N LEU A 8 -0.56 4.55 5.84
CA LEU A 8 0.29 4.52 7.03
C LEU A 8 -0.59 4.42 8.25
N GLY A 9 -0.13 3.68 9.23
CA GLY A 9 -0.88 3.51 10.46
C GLY A 9 0.00 3.10 11.63
N ASP A 10 -0.60 3.08 12.79
CA ASP A 10 0.03 2.69 14.06
C ASP A 10 -0.65 1.40 14.51
N GLU A 11 0.11 0.30 14.57
CA GLU A 11 -0.43 -1.00 14.97
C GLU A 11 -0.92 -1.05 16.41
N SER A 12 -0.49 -0.10 17.24
CA SER A 12 -0.95 -0.05 18.63
C SER A 12 -2.39 0.44 18.74
N VAL A 13 -2.94 1.00 17.67
CA VAL A 13 -4.32 1.49 17.65
C VAL A 13 -5.22 0.39 17.08
N PRO A 14 -6.20 -0.11 17.84
CA PRO A 14 -7.11 -1.13 17.33
C PRO A 14 -7.92 -0.61 16.16
N VAL A 15 -8.05 -1.43 15.13
CA VAL A 15 -8.88 -1.12 13.97
C VAL A 15 -10.07 -2.07 13.98
N PRO A 16 -11.30 -1.57 13.96
CA PRO A 16 -12.47 -2.45 13.91
C PRO A 16 -12.52 -3.20 12.58
N PRO A 17 -13.14 -4.39 12.55
CA PRO A 17 -13.31 -5.11 11.29
C PRO A 17 -14.11 -4.26 10.31
N PRO A 18 -13.84 -4.37 9.00
CA PRO A 18 -14.59 -3.61 8.01
C PRO A 18 -16.05 -4.02 7.99
N THR A 19 -16.93 -3.03 7.83
CA THR A 19 -18.37 -3.29 7.70
C THR A 19 -18.67 -3.81 6.30
N PRO A 20 -19.82 -4.51 6.11
CA PRO A 20 -20.23 -4.92 4.76
C PRO A 20 -20.37 -3.72 3.81
N GLU A 21 -20.84 -2.58 4.30
CA GLU A 21 -20.96 -1.37 3.49
C GLU A 21 -19.60 -0.87 3.03
N LEU A 22 -18.62 -0.86 3.92
CA LEU A 22 -17.26 -0.44 3.58
C LEU A 22 -16.64 -1.38 2.54
N MET A 23 -16.84 -2.68 2.72
CA MET A 23 -16.33 -3.67 1.77
C MET A 23 -16.96 -3.50 0.40
N ALA A 24 -18.26 -3.20 0.35
CA ALA A 24 -18.95 -2.97 -0.91
C ALA A 24 -18.44 -1.71 -1.62
N GLU A 25 -18.24 -0.62 -0.88
CA GLU A 25 -17.70 0.61 -1.45
C GLU A 25 -16.28 0.43 -1.97
N MET A 26 -15.46 -0.27 -1.20
CA MET A 26 -14.09 -0.56 -1.60
C MET A 26 -14.08 -1.42 -2.87
N GLY A 27 -14.93 -2.44 -2.92
CA GLY A 27 -15.05 -3.30 -4.08
C GLY A 27 -15.44 -2.52 -5.33
N THR A 28 -16.39 -1.61 -5.20
CA THR A 28 -16.83 -0.77 -6.32
C THR A 28 -15.69 0.12 -6.83
N MET A 29 -14.96 0.74 -5.91
CA MET A 29 -13.85 1.60 -6.30
C MET A 29 -12.73 0.81 -6.98
N LEU A 30 -12.37 -0.35 -6.44
CA LEU A 30 -11.34 -1.20 -7.04
C LEU A 30 -11.75 -1.70 -8.41
N GLU A 31 -13.04 -2.02 -8.59
CA GLU A 31 -13.55 -2.44 -9.89
C GLU A 31 -13.47 -1.32 -10.91
N GLU A 32 -13.84 -0.10 -10.53
CA GLU A 32 -13.70 1.06 -11.42
C GLU A 32 -12.25 1.33 -11.78
N ALA A 33 -11.37 1.27 -10.80
CA ALA A 33 -9.94 1.50 -11.02
C ALA A 33 -9.35 0.45 -11.96
N THR A 34 -9.80 -0.79 -11.85
CA THR A 34 -9.36 -1.88 -12.72
C THR A 34 -9.86 -1.66 -14.15
N LYS A 35 -11.13 -1.32 -14.30
CA LYS A 35 -11.72 -1.10 -15.61
C LYS A 35 -11.11 0.08 -16.34
N SER A 36 -10.71 1.11 -15.61
CA SER A 36 -10.07 2.29 -16.21
C SER A 36 -8.61 2.07 -16.56
N GLY A 37 -8.03 0.92 -16.19
CA GLY A 37 -6.62 0.63 -16.43
C GLY A 37 -5.67 1.24 -15.43
N VAL A 38 -6.19 1.87 -14.39
CA VAL A 38 -5.36 2.52 -13.38
C VAL A 38 -4.79 1.51 -12.38
N LEU A 39 -5.60 0.59 -11.92
CA LEU A 39 -5.14 -0.35 -10.90
C LEU A 39 -4.40 -1.52 -11.53
N VAL A 40 -3.11 -1.65 -11.21
CA VAL A 40 -2.28 -2.76 -11.67
C VAL A 40 -2.29 -3.89 -10.65
N ALA A 41 -2.13 -3.55 -9.37
CA ALA A 41 -2.15 -4.52 -8.28
C ALA A 41 -2.43 -3.79 -6.97
N THR A 42 -2.98 -4.50 -6.01
CA THR A 42 -3.25 -3.96 -4.69
C THR A 42 -3.18 -5.08 -3.66
N GLY A 43 -2.97 -4.71 -2.42
CA GLY A 43 -2.92 -5.68 -1.33
C GLY A 43 -2.84 -4.99 0.02
N GLY A 44 -2.76 -5.81 1.06
CA GLY A 44 -2.58 -5.33 2.41
C GLY A 44 -1.52 -6.17 3.11
N LEU A 45 -0.87 -5.57 4.09
CA LEU A 45 0.15 -6.25 4.87
C LEU A 45 -0.42 -6.67 6.22
N ALA A 46 -0.04 -7.88 6.64
CA ALA A 46 -0.38 -8.37 7.97
C ALA A 46 0.45 -7.61 9.02
N PRO A 47 0.04 -7.62 10.29
CA PRO A 47 0.79 -6.95 11.36
C PRO A 47 2.24 -7.43 11.45
N THR A 48 3.12 -6.56 11.94
CA THR A 48 4.55 -6.87 12.06
C THR A 48 4.82 -8.06 12.98
N ALA A 49 3.90 -8.37 13.90
CA ALA A 49 4.02 -9.56 14.75
C ALA A 49 4.14 -10.84 13.93
N MET A 50 3.64 -10.86 12.70
CA MET A 50 3.69 -12.02 11.81
C MET A 50 4.89 -11.99 10.86
N GLY A 51 5.76 -11.01 11.01
CA GLY A 51 6.90 -10.83 10.13
C GLY A 51 8.23 -10.92 10.84
N ALA A 52 9.28 -10.54 10.13
CA ALA A 52 10.63 -10.52 10.65
C ALA A 52 11.40 -9.34 10.07
N LYS A 53 12.37 -8.86 10.83
CA LYS A 53 13.30 -7.83 10.40
C LYS A 53 14.66 -8.45 10.20
N ILE A 54 15.27 -8.21 9.05
CA ILE A 54 16.57 -8.78 8.69
C ILE A 54 17.56 -7.65 8.52
N ILE A 55 18.66 -7.73 9.25
CA ILE A 55 19.73 -6.73 9.17
C ILE A 55 21.00 -7.42 8.70
N LEU A 56 21.63 -6.88 7.68
CA LEU A 56 22.95 -7.32 7.24
C LEU A 56 23.95 -6.23 7.58
N LYS A 57 24.95 -6.58 8.38
CA LYS A 57 25.99 -5.63 8.76
C LYS A 57 27.30 -6.39 8.92
N ASP A 58 28.38 -5.85 8.31
CA ASP A 58 29.72 -6.46 8.38
C ASP A 58 29.74 -7.94 7.97
N GLY A 59 28.92 -8.27 6.96
CA GLY A 59 28.84 -9.64 6.45
C GLY A 59 28.00 -10.59 7.29
N GLU A 60 27.35 -10.10 8.34
CA GLU A 60 26.55 -10.94 9.22
C GLU A 60 25.09 -10.55 9.21
N PHE A 61 24.21 -11.55 9.26
CA PHE A 61 22.78 -11.34 9.33
C PHE A 61 22.28 -11.38 10.78
N THR A 62 21.37 -10.47 11.08
CA THR A 62 20.57 -10.54 12.30
C THR A 62 19.13 -10.63 11.88
N VAL A 63 18.39 -11.59 12.41
CA VAL A 63 16.96 -11.76 12.15
C VAL A 63 16.20 -11.52 13.44
N ILE A 64 15.27 -10.59 13.42
CA ILE A 64 14.48 -10.23 14.59
C ILE A 64 13.03 -10.52 14.27
N ASP A 65 12.41 -11.41 15.04
CA ASP A 65 10.98 -11.69 14.87
C ASP A 65 10.16 -10.50 15.33
N GLY A 66 9.03 -10.27 14.63
CA GLY A 66 8.13 -9.21 15.03
C GLY A 66 7.42 -9.49 16.36
N PRO A 67 6.77 -8.46 16.90
CA PRO A 67 6.59 -7.13 16.32
C PRO A 67 7.86 -6.29 16.42
N PHE A 68 8.08 -5.44 15.41
CA PHE A 68 9.15 -4.44 15.44
C PHE A 68 8.47 -3.07 15.42
N THR A 69 8.32 -2.53 16.60
CA THR A 69 7.39 -1.43 16.86
C THR A 69 8.02 -0.05 16.96
N GLU A 70 9.26 0.10 16.53
CA GLU A 70 9.88 1.41 16.58
C GLU A 70 9.22 2.41 15.64
N ALA A 71 8.57 1.92 14.59
CA ALA A 71 7.94 2.79 13.61
C ALA A 71 6.46 2.97 13.92
N LYS A 72 6.03 4.21 14.07
CA LYS A 72 4.61 4.54 14.17
C LYS A 72 3.98 4.68 12.80
N GLU A 73 4.78 4.69 11.75
CA GLU A 73 4.31 4.83 10.38
C GLU A 73 4.55 3.53 9.64
N LEU A 74 3.68 2.57 9.90
CA LEU A 74 3.78 1.25 9.27
C LEU A 74 2.86 1.20 8.05
N ILE A 75 3.39 0.66 6.97
CA ILE A 75 2.61 0.50 5.74
C ILE A 75 1.61 -0.63 5.93
N GLY A 76 0.35 -0.34 5.66
CA GLY A 76 -0.72 -1.33 5.72
C GLY A 76 -1.19 -1.75 4.33
N GLY A 77 -2.07 -0.95 3.73
CA GLY A 77 -2.54 -1.21 2.38
C GLY A 77 -1.68 -0.53 1.33
N TRP A 78 -1.63 -1.09 0.14
CA TRP A 78 -0.86 -0.53 -0.96
C TRP A 78 -1.56 -0.78 -2.29
N ALA A 79 -1.28 0.08 -3.27
CA ALA A 79 -1.78 -0.07 -4.63
C ALA A 79 -0.74 0.42 -5.62
N LEU A 80 -0.50 -0.39 -6.64
CA LEU A 80 0.33 0.00 -7.77
C LEU A 80 -0.60 0.50 -8.87
N MET A 81 -0.37 1.74 -9.31
CA MET A 81 -1.27 2.43 -10.23
C MET A 81 -0.53 2.87 -11.49
N GLU A 82 -1.24 2.78 -12.62
CA GLU A 82 -0.77 3.35 -13.88
C GLU A 82 -1.55 4.64 -14.12
N CYS A 83 -0.90 5.78 -14.03
CA CYS A 83 -1.54 7.09 -14.14
C CYS A 83 -0.74 7.99 -15.08
N ARG A 84 -1.42 8.99 -15.63
CA ARG A 84 -0.78 9.97 -16.52
C ARG A 84 0.27 10.78 -15.78
N ASP A 85 -0.05 11.16 -14.55
CA ASP A 85 0.78 12.06 -13.76
C ASP A 85 0.42 11.90 -12.28
N LEU A 86 1.16 12.60 -11.43
CA LEU A 86 0.94 12.57 -10.00
C LEU A 86 -0.46 13.06 -9.62
N ALA A 87 -0.97 14.05 -10.33
CA ALA A 87 -2.30 14.61 -10.03
C ALA A 87 -3.39 13.55 -10.17
N GLU A 88 -3.31 12.71 -11.19
CA GLU A 88 -4.28 11.61 -11.36
C GLU A 88 -4.14 10.57 -10.24
N ALA A 89 -2.91 10.22 -9.88
CA ALA A 89 -2.68 9.27 -8.80
C ALA A 89 -3.21 9.81 -7.46
N VAL A 90 -3.07 11.11 -7.22
CA VAL A 90 -3.59 11.77 -6.02
C VAL A 90 -5.12 11.68 -5.99
N GLU A 91 -5.79 11.86 -7.13
CA GLU A 91 -7.25 11.78 -7.16
C GLU A 91 -7.75 10.38 -6.83
N TRP A 92 -7.07 9.34 -7.32
CA TRP A 92 -7.43 7.97 -6.95
C TRP A 92 -7.14 7.69 -5.48
N ALA A 93 -6.03 8.19 -4.95
CA ALA A 93 -5.71 8.04 -3.53
C ALA A 93 -6.75 8.73 -2.64
N LYS A 94 -7.26 9.88 -3.06
CA LYS A 94 -8.34 10.57 -2.34
C LYS A 94 -9.61 9.72 -2.29
N ARG A 95 -9.95 9.07 -3.40
CA ARG A 95 -11.11 8.18 -3.42
C ARG A 95 -10.93 7.03 -2.46
N PHE A 96 -9.74 6.45 -2.44
CA PHE A 96 -9.43 5.34 -1.55
C PHE A 96 -9.56 5.73 -0.07
N VAL A 97 -8.93 6.83 0.32
CA VAL A 97 -8.97 7.25 1.73
C VAL A 97 -10.37 7.73 2.13
N SER A 98 -11.15 8.23 1.17
CA SER A 98 -12.53 8.63 1.43
C SER A 98 -13.40 7.42 1.78
N VAL A 99 -13.17 6.29 1.16
CA VAL A 99 -13.90 5.06 1.49
C VAL A 99 -13.56 4.62 2.91
N LEU A 100 -12.31 4.76 3.32
CA LEU A 100 -11.90 4.43 4.68
C LEU A 100 -12.44 5.41 5.73
N GLY A 101 -12.77 6.63 5.31
CA GLY A 101 -13.32 7.67 6.19
C GLY A 101 -12.27 8.62 6.72
N GLU A 102 -11.13 8.10 7.15
CA GLU A 102 -10.00 8.91 7.59
C GLU A 102 -8.72 8.11 7.41
N GLY A 103 -7.59 8.78 7.46
CA GLY A 103 -6.29 8.13 7.36
C GLY A 103 -5.32 8.96 6.56
N GLU A 104 -4.14 8.39 6.38
CA GLU A 104 -3.08 9.00 5.59
C GLU A 104 -2.65 8.03 4.49
N VAL A 105 -2.58 8.55 3.27
CA VAL A 105 -2.06 7.79 2.11
C VAL A 105 -0.93 8.62 1.52
N ARG A 106 0.18 7.97 1.25
CA ARG A 106 1.29 8.59 0.54
C ARG A 106 1.40 7.97 -0.85
N VAL A 107 1.76 8.79 -1.82
CA VAL A 107 1.87 8.38 -3.22
C VAL A 107 3.25 8.76 -3.72
N ARG A 108 3.96 7.79 -4.29
CA ARG A 108 5.30 8.02 -4.84
C ARG A 108 5.41 7.44 -6.24
N PRO A 109 6.09 8.12 -7.15
CA PRO A 109 6.41 7.50 -8.44
C PRO A 109 7.26 6.25 -8.23
N ALA A 110 6.93 5.19 -8.95
CA ALA A 110 7.76 3.99 -8.97
C ALA A 110 8.78 4.16 -10.09
N GLU A 111 10.06 4.26 -9.72
CA GLU A 111 11.11 4.54 -10.69
C GLU A 111 11.39 3.35 -11.59
N ALA A 112 11.30 2.15 -11.06
CA ALA A 112 11.48 0.92 -11.82
C ALA A 112 10.59 -0.17 -11.27
N VAL A 113 9.99 -0.94 -12.16
CA VAL A 113 9.05 -2.00 -11.80
C VAL A 113 9.37 -3.25 -12.61
N TRP A 114 9.39 -4.39 -11.94
CA TRP A 114 9.53 -5.68 -12.59
C TRP A 114 8.15 -6.30 -12.73
N ILE A 115 7.67 -6.42 -13.96
CA ILE A 115 6.36 -7.02 -14.25
C ILE A 115 6.48 -7.88 -15.50
N ASP A 116 5.89 -9.07 -15.45
CA ASP A 116 5.86 -10.00 -16.59
C ASP A 116 7.25 -10.32 -17.13
N GLY A 117 8.23 -10.44 -16.24
CA GLY A 117 9.59 -10.76 -16.64
C GLY A 117 10.39 -9.61 -17.21
N GLU A 118 9.85 -8.40 -17.17
CA GLU A 118 10.54 -7.20 -17.64
C GLU A 118 10.76 -6.20 -16.53
N TYR A 119 11.92 -5.58 -16.55
CA TYR A 119 12.31 -4.56 -15.59
C TYR A 119 12.45 -3.25 -16.32
N GLY A 120 11.74 -2.24 -15.88
CA GLY A 120 11.82 -0.97 -16.58
C GLY A 120 11.27 0.18 -15.76
N PRO A 121 11.65 1.39 -16.16
CA PRO A 121 10.99 2.60 -15.68
C PRO A 121 9.62 2.60 -16.30
N GLU A 122 8.67 2.87 -15.58
CA GLU A 122 7.38 2.87 -16.06
C GLU A 122 6.97 3.66 -17.07
#